data_04462e10e856d5139eae42f0b806b0f7
#
_entry.id   04462e10e856d5139eae42f0b806b0f7
#
_cell.length_a   1.000
_cell.length_b   1.000
_cell.length_c   1.000
_cell.angle_alpha   90.00
_cell.angle_beta   90.00
_cell.angle_gamma   90.00
#
_symmetry.space_group_name_H-M   'P 1'
#
loop_
_entity.id
_entity.type
_entity.pdbx_description
1 polymer ?
#
loop_
_entity_poly.entity_id
_entity_poly.type
_entity_poly.pdbx_seq_one_letter_code
_entity_poly.pdbx_strand_id
1 'polypeptide(L)'
;FSFEGFLSSKQSQRLIQLNKLKNNMHTMIIYEAPHRILDSVKDMVDVFGGDRAVGFAREITKTFETIKKMTLAELHAFIESDRNQQKGEIVLVIAGAAEEKDMEQEDLDKLLLRLLQDLSVKAASQLAADLTRIKKKIAYQRALELTAQSEDE
;
A
#
# COMPACT_ATOMS: atom_id res chain seq x y z
N PHE A 1 8.18 6.36 -13.23
CA PHE A 1 8.19 7.16 -11.99
C PHE A 1 7.51 8.50 -12.19
N SER A 2 7.05 9.10 -11.10
CA SER A 2 6.55 10.47 -11.09
C SER A 2 7.36 11.34 -10.12
N PHE A 3 7.51 12.61 -10.42
CA PHE A 3 8.14 13.59 -9.56
C PHE A 3 7.06 14.50 -8.97
N GLU A 4 6.88 14.43 -7.66
CA GLU A 4 5.80 15.11 -6.95
C GLU A 4 6.26 16.45 -6.33
N GLY A 5 7.58 16.73 -6.36
CA GLY A 5 8.16 17.92 -5.75
C GLY A 5 8.04 17.90 -4.23
N PHE A 6 7.74 19.05 -3.63
CA PHE A 6 7.52 19.17 -2.18
C PHE A 6 6.05 18.98 -1.82
N LEU A 7 5.82 18.25 -0.74
CA LEU A 7 4.49 18.21 -0.13
C LEU A 7 4.15 19.52 0.57
N SER A 8 2.85 19.76 0.78
CA SER A 8 2.39 20.94 1.52
C SER A 8 2.90 20.97 2.95
N SER A 9 3.30 22.14 3.42
CA SER A 9 3.68 22.35 4.82
C SER A 9 2.50 22.23 5.78
N LYS A 10 1.27 22.53 5.31
CA LYS A 10 0.04 22.36 6.11
C LYS A 10 -0.38 20.89 6.08
N GLN A 11 -0.49 20.26 7.24
CA GLN A 11 -0.84 18.84 7.38
C GLN A 11 -2.13 18.47 6.63
N SER A 12 -3.19 19.27 6.79
CA SER A 12 -4.47 18.98 6.11
C SER A 12 -4.35 18.92 4.58
N GLN A 13 -3.56 19.81 3.98
CA GLN A 13 -3.30 19.82 2.54
C GLN A 13 -2.36 18.68 2.13
N ARG A 14 -1.35 18.36 2.96
CA ARG A 14 -0.44 17.23 2.75
C ARG A 14 -1.19 15.91 2.75
N LEU A 15 -2.11 15.69 3.69
CA LEU A 15 -2.97 14.50 3.71
C LEU A 15 -3.84 14.39 2.46
N ILE A 16 -4.38 15.50 1.96
CA ILE A 16 -5.15 15.50 0.70
C ILE A 16 -4.25 15.09 -0.49
N GLN A 17 -3.03 15.62 -0.56
CA GLN A 17 -2.07 15.25 -1.61
C GLN A 17 -1.69 13.77 -1.51
N LEU A 18 -1.34 13.27 -0.32
CA LEU A 18 -0.98 11.88 -0.10
C LEU A 18 -2.13 10.93 -0.44
N ASN A 19 -3.38 11.26 -0.06
CA ASN A 19 -4.53 10.43 -0.43
C ASN A 19 -4.76 10.32 -1.94
N LYS A 20 -4.45 11.36 -2.72
CA LYS A 20 -4.49 11.28 -4.20
C LYS A 20 -3.42 10.34 -4.75
N LEU A 21 -2.30 10.22 -4.06
CA LEU A 21 -1.15 9.40 -4.46
C LEU A 21 -1.20 7.96 -3.91
N LYS A 22 -2.14 7.67 -3.00
CA LYS A 22 -2.22 6.39 -2.29
C LYS A 22 -2.16 5.17 -3.21
N ASN A 23 -2.92 5.23 -4.31
CA ASN A 23 -3.07 4.13 -5.27
C ASN A 23 -2.19 4.30 -6.52
N ASN A 24 -1.25 5.27 -6.52
CA ASN A 24 -0.32 5.43 -7.62
C ASN A 24 0.61 4.23 -7.70
N MET A 25 0.59 3.51 -8.83
CA MET A 25 1.41 2.31 -9.07
C MET A 25 2.85 2.63 -9.47
N HIS A 26 3.13 3.89 -9.81
CA HIS A 26 4.49 4.31 -10.17
C HIS A 26 5.32 4.69 -8.95
N THR A 27 6.63 4.49 -9.05
CA THR A 27 7.58 5.05 -8.07
C THR A 27 7.43 6.57 -8.02
N MET A 28 7.32 7.12 -6.82
CA MET A 28 7.16 8.56 -6.58
C MET A 28 8.44 9.14 -5.99
N ILE A 29 8.91 10.27 -6.52
CA ILE A 29 10.04 11.02 -5.99
C ILE A 29 9.49 12.27 -5.32
N ILE A 30 9.77 12.43 -4.03
CA ILE A 30 9.30 13.53 -3.20
C ILE A 30 10.50 14.20 -2.55
N TYR A 31 10.60 15.52 -2.67
CA TYR A 31 11.53 16.33 -1.89
C TYR A 31 10.89 16.71 -0.57
N GLU A 32 11.68 16.69 0.51
CA GLU A 32 11.15 17.08 1.80
C GLU A 32 12.13 17.96 2.60
N ALA A 33 11.54 18.91 3.33
CA ALA A 33 12.33 19.81 4.15
C ALA A 33 12.70 19.16 5.49
N PRO A 34 13.93 19.36 5.98
CA PRO A 34 14.43 18.67 7.17
C PRO A 34 13.61 18.94 8.44
N HIS A 35 13.06 20.14 8.59
CA HIS A 35 12.30 20.54 9.78
C HIS A 35 10.92 19.89 9.90
N ARG A 36 10.43 19.21 8.87
CA ARG A 36 9.12 18.55 8.84
C ARG A 36 9.15 17.11 8.33
N ILE A 37 10.34 16.56 8.06
CA ILE A 37 10.49 15.19 7.54
C ILE A 37 9.81 14.15 8.43
N LEU A 38 9.93 14.28 9.76
CA LEU A 38 9.34 13.34 10.70
C LEU A 38 7.81 13.33 10.60
N ASP A 39 7.18 14.51 10.62
CA ASP A 39 5.73 14.66 10.48
C ASP A 39 5.24 14.18 9.11
N SER A 40 5.99 14.49 8.05
CA SER A 40 5.64 14.08 6.69
C SER A 40 5.71 12.55 6.53
N VAL A 41 6.74 11.91 7.07
CA VAL A 41 6.86 10.44 7.02
C VAL A 41 5.78 9.78 7.88
N LYS A 42 5.41 10.35 9.03
CA LYS A 42 4.27 9.87 9.82
C LYS A 42 2.97 9.89 9.02
N ASP A 43 2.67 11.02 8.37
CA ASP A 43 1.49 11.13 7.51
C ASP A 43 1.53 10.14 6.33
N MET A 44 2.72 9.85 5.78
CA MET A 44 2.89 8.83 4.75
C MET A 44 2.61 7.42 5.29
N VAL A 45 3.07 7.09 6.50
CA VAL A 45 2.75 5.81 7.18
C VAL A 45 1.24 5.66 7.33
N ASP A 46 0.57 6.71 7.79
CA ASP A 46 -0.89 6.70 8.03
C ASP A 46 -1.69 6.52 6.71
N VAL A 47 -1.22 7.09 5.60
CA VAL A 47 -1.94 7.07 4.33
C VAL A 47 -1.55 5.88 3.45
N PHE A 48 -0.26 5.60 3.30
CA PHE A 48 0.26 4.58 2.38
C PHE A 48 0.41 3.21 3.02
N GLY A 49 0.42 3.15 4.36
CA GLY A 49 0.77 1.97 5.14
C GLY A 49 2.26 1.91 5.49
N GLY A 50 2.55 1.36 6.68
CA GLY A 50 3.91 1.27 7.21
C GLY A 50 4.85 0.40 6.39
N ASP A 51 4.33 -0.60 5.70
CA ASP A 51 5.11 -1.59 4.92
C ASP A 51 5.53 -1.07 3.53
N ARG A 52 5.04 0.11 3.10
CA ARG A 52 5.40 0.70 1.82
C ARG A 52 6.91 0.94 1.75
N ALA A 53 7.57 0.38 0.74
CA ALA A 53 9.00 0.54 0.56
C ALA A 53 9.36 1.98 0.19
N VAL A 54 10.45 2.49 0.76
CA VAL A 54 11.00 3.81 0.50
C VAL A 54 12.52 3.78 0.45
N GLY A 55 13.09 4.51 -0.51
CA GLY A 55 14.49 4.91 -0.52
C GLY A 55 14.59 6.29 0.14
N PHE A 56 15.38 6.38 1.21
CA PHE A 56 15.74 7.63 1.87
C PHE A 56 17.11 8.07 1.38
N ALA A 57 17.20 9.23 0.79
CA ALA A 57 18.45 9.81 0.33
C ALA A 57 18.61 11.22 0.92
N ARG A 58 19.70 11.43 1.64
CA ARG A 58 20.02 12.68 2.32
C ARG A 58 21.41 13.13 1.96
N GLU A 59 21.59 14.44 1.70
CA GLU A 59 22.89 15.07 1.43
C GLU A 59 23.67 14.36 0.31
N ILE A 60 22.98 13.96 -0.77
CA ILE A 60 23.56 13.23 -1.91
C ILE A 60 24.77 14.00 -2.44
N THR A 61 25.87 13.30 -2.69
CA THR A 61 27.18 13.81 -3.14
C THR A 61 27.92 14.71 -2.14
N LYS A 62 27.45 14.81 -0.88
CA LYS A 62 28.08 15.61 0.16
C LYS A 62 28.72 14.71 1.22
N THR A 63 29.51 15.32 2.13
CA THR A 63 30.27 14.61 3.18
C THR A 63 29.42 13.73 4.08
N PHE A 64 28.17 14.11 4.32
CA PHE A 64 27.25 13.38 5.20
C PHE A 64 26.15 12.67 4.43
N GLU A 65 26.47 12.18 3.23
CA GLU A 65 25.54 11.39 2.44
C GLU A 65 24.99 10.19 3.20
N THR A 66 23.69 10.01 3.13
CA THR A 66 23.00 8.84 3.67
C THR A 66 22.03 8.34 2.63
N ILE A 67 22.20 7.09 2.19
CA ILE A 67 21.27 6.41 1.28
C ILE A 67 20.86 5.08 1.90
N LYS A 68 19.57 4.89 2.13
CA LYS A 68 19.02 3.67 2.72
C LYS A 68 17.70 3.29 2.03
N LYS A 69 17.48 1.99 1.90
CA LYS A 69 16.18 1.42 1.47
C LYS A 69 15.57 0.68 2.65
N MET A 70 14.32 0.99 2.96
CA MET A 70 13.58 0.44 4.09
C MET A 70 12.08 0.60 3.86
N THR A 71 11.25 0.25 4.84
CA THR A 71 9.82 0.57 4.85
C THR A 71 9.57 1.97 5.44
N LEU A 72 8.38 2.53 5.20
CA LEU A 72 8.01 3.84 5.79
C LEU A 72 8.00 3.81 7.32
N ALA A 73 7.57 2.69 7.93
CA ALA A 73 7.60 2.54 9.39
C ALA A 73 9.04 2.53 9.94
N GLU A 74 9.93 1.78 9.28
CA GLU A 74 11.36 1.77 9.64
C GLU A 74 12.01 3.13 9.43
N LEU A 75 11.64 3.85 8.36
CA LEU A 75 12.15 5.20 8.11
C LEU A 75 11.69 6.17 9.19
N HIS A 76 10.43 6.11 9.62
CA HIS A 76 9.93 6.95 10.70
C HIS A 76 10.75 6.73 11.97
N ALA A 77 10.93 5.47 12.39
CA ALA A 77 11.72 5.12 13.58
C ALA A 77 13.19 5.54 13.44
N PHE A 78 13.79 5.38 12.25
CA PHE A 78 15.16 5.79 11.98
C PHE A 78 15.36 7.30 12.12
N ILE A 79 14.46 8.11 11.56
CA ILE A 79 14.52 9.58 11.64
C ILE A 79 14.25 10.05 13.08
N GLU A 80 13.34 9.40 13.80
CA GLU A 80 13.02 9.71 15.18
C GLU A 80 14.21 9.43 16.12
N SER A 81 14.93 8.32 15.90
CA SER A 81 16.06 7.91 16.73
C SER A 81 17.33 8.74 16.53
N ASP A 82 17.51 9.38 15.38
CA ASP A 82 18.70 10.19 15.05
C ASP A 82 18.33 11.54 14.42
N ARG A 83 18.42 12.59 15.23
CA ARG A 83 18.14 13.98 14.80
C ARG A 83 19.06 14.49 13.66
N ASN A 84 20.18 13.84 13.40
CA ASN A 84 21.01 14.19 12.25
C ASN A 84 20.33 13.85 10.94
N GLN A 85 19.41 12.89 10.93
CA GLN A 85 18.62 12.55 9.76
C GLN A 85 17.54 13.62 9.44
N GLN A 86 17.33 14.56 10.35
CA GLN A 86 16.43 15.72 10.20
C GLN A 86 17.20 16.98 9.77
N LYS A 87 18.31 16.85 9.04
CA LYS A 87 19.16 17.95 8.57
C LYS A 87 19.53 17.75 7.11
N GLY A 88 19.80 18.86 6.41
CA GLY A 88 20.27 18.83 5.02
C GLY A 88 19.15 18.64 4.00
N GLU A 89 19.51 18.28 2.79
CA GLU A 89 18.59 18.05 1.67
C GLU A 89 18.13 16.59 1.67
N ILE A 90 16.82 16.38 1.56
CA ILE A 90 16.21 15.05 1.68
C ILE A 90 15.36 14.76 0.45
N VAL A 91 15.57 13.57 -0.12
CA VAL A 91 14.79 13.00 -1.20
C VAL A 91 14.22 11.65 -0.74
N LEU A 92 12.95 11.46 -0.94
CA LEU A 92 12.24 10.20 -0.72
C LEU A 92 11.88 9.58 -2.06
N VAL A 93 12.24 8.32 -2.27
CA VAL A 93 11.87 7.51 -3.43
C VAL A 93 10.90 6.45 -2.96
N ILE A 94 9.60 6.70 -3.08
CA ILE A 94 8.55 5.84 -2.53
C ILE A 94 8.10 4.87 -3.61
N ALA A 95 8.06 3.58 -3.30
CA ALA A 95 7.53 2.58 -4.21
C ALA A 95 6.05 2.85 -4.53
N GLY A 96 5.65 2.55 -5.75
CA GLY A 96 4.24 2.56 -6.15
C GLY A 96 3.39 1.65 -5.25
N ALA A 97 2.08 1.80 -5.32
CA ALA A 97 1.16 0.85 -4.73
C ALA A 97 1.48 -0.54 -5.30
N ALA A 98 1.50 -1.56 -4.45
CA ALA A 98 1.51 -2.91 -4.97
C ALA A 98 0.27 -3.10 -5.86
N GLU A 99 0.42 -3.78 -7.00
CA GLU A 99 -0.76 -4.32 -7.66
C GLU A 99 -1.51 -5.10 -6.58
N GLU A 100 -2.78 -4.74 -6.34
CA GLU A 100 -3.66 -5.64 -5.61
C GLU A 100 -3.66 -6.91 -6.47
N LYS A 101 -2.95 -7.95 -6.03
CA LYS A 101 -3.08 -9.25 -6.67
C LYS A 101 -4.56 -9.59 -6.55
N ASP A 102 -5.25 -9.61 -7.68
CA ASP A 102 -6.54 -10.29 -7.73
C ASP A 102 -6.30 -11.66 -7.07
N MET A 103 -7.15 -12.02 -6.11
CA MET A 103 -7.06 -13.32 -5.45
C MET A 103 -6.94 -14.38 -6.54
N GLU A 104 -5.91 -15.22 -6.46
CA GLU A 104 -5.71 -16.28 -7.45
C GLU A 104 -6.97 -17.14 -7.47
N GLN A 105 -7.35 -17.61 -8.64
CA GLN A 105 -8.61 -18.35 -8.82
C GLN A 105 -8.67 -19.57 -7.88
N GLU A 106 -7.53 -20.20 -7.61
CA GLU A 106 -7.39 -21.29 -6.67
C GLU A 106 -7.74 -20.91 -5.22
N ASP A 107 -7.37 -19.71 -4.78
CA ASP A 107 -7.69 -19.23 -3.44
C ASP A 107 -9.17 -18.83 -3.33
N LEU A 108 -9.75 -18.28 -4.39
CA LEU A 108 -11.19 -18.05 -4.47
C LEU A 108 -11.97 -19.36 -4.41
N ASP A 109 -11.52 -20.38 -5.12
CA ASP A 109 -12.15 -21.71 -5.13
C ASP A 109 -12.13 -22.34 -3.74
N LYS A 110 -10.98 -22.33 -3.05
CA LYS A 110 -10.85 -22.80 -1.66
C LYS A 110 -11.80 -22.09 -0.71
N LEU A 111 -11.88 -20.75 -0.84
CA LEU A 111 -12.78 -19.93 -0.04
C LEU A 111 -14.24 -20.29 -0.33
N LEU A 112 -14.64 -20.35 -1.60
CA LEU A 112 -16.00 -20.68 -2.01
C LEU A 112 -16.40 -22.08 -1.58
N LEU A 113 -15.54 -23.10 -1.79
CA LEU A 113 -15.80 -24.48 -1.34
C LEU A 113 -16.02 -24.56 0.17
N ARG A 114 -15.25 -23.79 0.96
CA ARG A 114 -15.45 -23.74 2.41
C ARG A 114 -16.77 -23.08 2.79
N LEU A 115 -17.13 -21.98 2.13
CA LEU A 115 -18.37 -21.26 2.40
C LEU A 115 -19.62 -22.04 1.96
N LEU A 116 -19.54 -22.77 0.86
CA LEU A 116 -20.65 -23.58 0.34
C LEU A 116 -21.01 -24.79 1.22
N GLN A 117 -20.15 -25.17 2.17
CA GLN A 117 -20.50 -26.20 3.16
C GLN A 117 -21.63 -25.76 4.09
N ASP A 118 -21.74 -24.48 4.40
CA ASP A 118 -22.65 -23.94 5.39
C ASP A 118 -23.64 -22.91 4.82
N LEU A 119 -23.37 -22.38 3.61
CA LEU A 119 -24.12 -21.28 3.02
C LEU A 119 -24.66 -21.63 1.63
N SER A 120 -25.80 -21.01 1.27
CA SER A 120 -26.28 -21.06 -0.10
C SER A 120 -25.32 -20.37 -1.08
N VAL A 121 -25.33 -20.74 -2.36
CA VAL A 121 -24.52 -20.14 -3.44
C VAL A 121 -24.60 -18.61 -3.42
N LYS A 122 -25.80 -18.06 -3.21
CA LYS A 122 -26.01 -16.60 -3.14
C LYS A 122 -25.31 -15.98 -1.93
N ALA A 123 -25.40 -16.61 -0.76
CA ALA A 123 -24.78 -16.10 0.47
C ALA A 123 -23.26 -16.26 0.43
N ALA A 124 -22.76 -17.42 -0.01
CA ALA A 124 -21.34 -17.69 -0.16
C ALA A 124 -20.65 -16.71 -1.13
N SER A 125 -21.27 -16.48 -2.30
CA SER A 125 -20.74 -15.53 -3.29
C SER A 125 -20.78 -14.07 -2.83
N GLN A 126 -21.79 -13.67 -2.06
CA GLN A 126 -21.82 -12.33 -1.47
C GLN A 126 -20.68 -12.16 -0.46
N LEU A 127 -20.55 -13.11 0.47
CA LEU A 127 -19.52 -13.06 1.50
C LEU A 127 -18.10 -13.11 0.91
N ALA A 128 -17.89 -13.98 -0.09
CA ALA A 128 -16.61 -14.03 -0.82
C ALA A 128 -16.29 -12.69 -1.50
N ALA A 129 -17.26 -12.06 -2.15
CA ALA A 129 -17.08 -10.75 -2.77
C ALA A 129 -16.73 -9.67 -1.74
N ASP A 130 -17.38 -9.66 -0.58
CA ASP A 130 -17.13 -8.69 0.49
C ASP A 130 -15.74 -8.86 1.11
N LEU A 131 -15.26 -10.11 1.23
CA LEU A 131 -13.94 -10.42 1.81
C LEU A 131 -12.78 -10.23 0.84
N THR A 132 -13.00 -10.48 -0.48
CA THR A 132 -11.92 -10.56 -1.47
C THR A 132 -11.89 -9.40 -2.45
N ARG A 133 -12.89 -8.52 -2.40
CA ARG A 133 -13.13 -7.44 -3.38
C ARG A 133 -13.38 -7.91 -4.82
N ILE A 134 -13.47 -9.23 -5.06
CA ILE A 134 -13.87 -9.77 -6.35
C ILE A 134 -15.31 -9.36 -6.64
N LYS A 135 -15.60 -9.03 -7.89
CA LYS A 135 -16.97 -8.67 -8.27
C LYS A 135 -17.93 -9.83 -7.96
N LYS A 136 -19.01 -9.55 -7.25
CA LYS A 136 -20.03 -10.54 -6.86
C LYS A 136 -20.47 -11.45 -8.01
N LYS A 137 -20.58 -10.90 -9.24
CA LYS A 137 -20.96 -11.68 -10.43
C LYS A 137 -19.94 -12.78 -10.73
N ILE A 138 -18.65 -12.51 -10.55
CA ILE A 138 -17.57 -13.48 -10.78
C ILE A 138 -17.62 -14.56 -9.70
N ALA A 139 -17.69 -14.16 -8.42
CA ALA A 139 -17.80 -15.10 -7.30
C ALA A 139 -19.05 -15.98 -7.41
N TYR A 140 -20.18 -15.41 -7.85
CA TYR A 140 -21.44 -16.17 -8.02
C TYR A 140 -21.33 -17.21 -9.14
N GLN A 141 -20.78 -16.81 -10.29
CA GLN A 141 -20.60 -17.74 -11.42
C GLN A 141 -19.65 -18.88 -11.03
N ARG A 142 -18.54 -18.55 -10.33
CA ARG A 142 -17.59 -19.57 -9.89
C ARG A 142 -18.19 -20.52 -8.83
N ALA A 143 -18.98 -19.99 -7.90
CA ALA A 143 -19.69 -20.80 -6.92
C ALA A 143 -20.67 -21.79 -7.56
N LEU A 144 -21.37 -21.40 -8.63
CA LEU A 144 -22.24 -22.33 -9.40
C LEU A 144 -21.45 -23.44 -10.07
N GLU A 145 -20.32 -23.12 -10.70
CA GLU A 145 -19.44 -24.11 -11.36
C GLU A 145 -18.95 -25.17 -10.35
N LEU A 146 -18.49 -24.71 -9.17
CA LEU A 146 -17.99 -25.58 -8.11
C LEU A 146 -19.11 -26.48 -7.52
N THR A 147 -20.32 -25.96 -7.40
CA THR A 147 -21.47 -26.76 -6.92
C THR A 147 -21.85 -27.82 -7.93
N ALA A 148 -21.86 -27.51 -9.24
CA ALA A 148 -22.16 -28.48 -10.27
C ALA A 148 -21.11 -29.61 -10.35
N GLN A 149 -19.83 -29.29 -10.14
CA GLN A 149 -18.76 -30.31 -10.12
C GLN A 149 -18.84 -31.26 -8.94
N SER A 150 -19.39 -30.82 -7.81
CA SER A 150 -19.56 -31.65 -6.61
C SER A 150 -20.79 -32.56 -6.64
N GLU A 151 -21.73 -32.37 -7.58
CA GLU A 151 -22.90 -33.24 -7.79
C GLU A 151 -22.61 -34.37 -8.78
N ASP A 152 -21.52 -34.31 -9.54
CA ASP A 152 -21.12 -35.33 -10.55
C ASP A 152 -20.11 -36.36 -10.00
N GLU A 153 -19.64 -36.22 -8.74
CA GLU A 153 -18.78 -37.20 -8.03
C GLU A 153 -19.59 -38.03 -7.02
#